data_7cd6263bf322f0e3a68e05ce2d9aeb37
#
_entry.id   7cd6263bf322f0e3a68e05ce2d9aeb37
#
_cell.length_a   1.000
_cell.length_b   1.000
_cell.length_c   1.000
_cell.angle_alpha   90.00
_cell.angle_beta   90.00
_cell.angle_gamma   90.00
#
_symmetry.space_group_name_H-M   'P 1'
#
loop_
_entity.id
_entity.type
_entity.pdbx_description
1 polymer ?
#
loop_
_entity_poly.entity_id
_entity_poly.type
_entity_poly.pdbx_seq_one_letter_code
_entity_poly.pdbx_strand_id
1 'polypeptide(L)'
;MRYFIYFLITVSGLLIGCRPSTHHVQDKNLQGLYSELDHEIDHAGDYEEVKEKRIGQLRRSYSISQDKYERMEIINRLIDEYDAYNADSTLHYISYNLRDPYVLSIPGEYTRLAIKRADVLAHAGLFPDALAAMQQIPADSVGVSLREAYHSTYCGIYQYLSEYAGSHETAQDYEKMRALYTDSLRQVIKPDSFNHMIYVMTERARHGDHQVAIPVLLSHLNDYAPATREYSILASTLAYMYKLAGMEDEYRRYLVLSAISDVKGAVKENMSFRAVATVMFEEGDIERANRYLKKSIADANFYSALMRNVQSSKMLPVIDEAYTLSQRQTNSRLRTMVWISSILSCVLVVTVLLILRQYKSLHKAHGEVKRVNGELNSMSEKLSVKNSELAEKNDRLSLLSTKLQCANEELEIKNSKLHDFNRTKEQYAGLFMEYCSSAISTLQHYQQSLRVLTARGGSKAALLKKLESTEASDRLLKNFYSKFDEAILNIYPEFVDKFNALLKPGEQVTLKAGELLNTELRLFALVRIGIDDSQKIAAFLRCSIATVYTYRSKMRKRALHPDEFEHEIRQMG
;
A
#
# COMPACT_ATOMS: atom_id res chain seq x y z
N MET A 1 -30.38 -36.41 -5.47
CA MET A 1 -30.13 -36.31 -4.02
C MET A 1 -29.03 -37.23 -3.51
N ARG A 2 -28.88 -38.47 -3.98
CA ARG A 2 -27.78 -39.38 -3.54
C ARG A 2 -26.37 -38.95 -3.97
N TYR A 3 -26.18 -38.33 -5.13
CA TYR A 3 -24.85 -37.88 -5.59
C TYR A 3 -24.36 -36.57 -4.93
N PHE A 4 -25.25 -35.78 -4.36
CA PHE A 4 -24.89 -34.55 -3.63
C PHE A 4 -24.35 -34.85 -2.21
N ILE A 5 -24.80 -35.94 -1.60
CA ILE A 5 -24.31 -36.40 -0.28
C ILE A 5 -22.91 -37.02 -0.39
N TYR A 6 -22.59 -37.69 -1.49
CA TYR A 6 -21.23 -38.25 -1.72
C TYR A 6 -20.18 -37.18 -1.99
N PHE A 7 -20.56 -36.04 -2.61
CA PHE A 7 -19.65 -34.91 -2.83
C PHE A 7 -19.33 -34.18 -1.52
N LEU A 8 -20.27 -34.08 -0.59
CA LEU A 8 -20.05 -33.46 0.73
C LEU A 8 -19.18 -34.31 1.67
N ILE A 9 -19.19 -35.63 1.54
CA ILE A 9 -18.40 -36.57 2.36
C ILE A 9 -16.94 -36.68 1.87
N THR A 10 -16.70 -36.48 0.57
CA THR A 10 -15.33 -36.49 0.02
C THR A 10 -14.56 -35.17 0.28
N VAL A 11 -15.24 -34.05 0.47
CA VAL A 11 -14.62 -32.76 0.82
C VAL A 11 -14.28 -32.68 2.32
N SER A 12 -15.04 -33.35 3.20
CA SER A 12 -14.74 -33.39 4.64
C SER A 12 -13.65 -34.40 5.04
N GLY A 13 -13.28 -35.32 4.15
CA GLY A 13 -12.23 -36.33 4.41
C GLY A 13 -10.78 -35.86 4.18
N LEU A 14 -10.57 -34.68 3.58
CA LEU A 14 -9.23 -34.13 3.26
C LEU A 14 -8.67 -33.13 4.29
N LEU A 15 -9.39 -32.90 5.39
CA LEU A 15 -9.00 -31.95 6.44
C LEU A 15 -8.46 -32.57 7.73
N ILE A 16 -8.20 -33.89 7.75
CA ILE A 16 -7.63 -34.57 8.94
C ILE A 16 -6.29 -35.19 8.55
N GLY A 17 -5.22 -34.43 8.67
CA GLY A 17 -3.88 -34.95 8.42
C GLY A 17 -2.72 -33.99 8.65
N CYS A 18 -2.78 -33.12 9.66
CA CYS A 18 -1.59 -32.47 10.18
C CYS A 18 -1.48 -32.67 11.68
N ARG A 19 -0.49 -33.49 12.10
CA ARG A 19 -0.07 -33.64 13.50
C ARG A 19 0.50 -32.31 13.99
N PRO A 20 0.23 -31.90 15.23
CA PRO A 20 0.90 -30.75 15.81
C PRO A 20 2.31 -31.15 16.23
N SER A 21 3.32 -30.54 15.69
CA SER A 21 4.65 -30.49 16.29
C SER A 21 4.74 -29.28 17.21
N THR A 22 5.22 -29.54 18.37
CA THR A 22 5.44 -28.80 19.60
C THR A 22 6.05 -27.40 19.48
N HIS A 23 5.53 -26.51 20.32
CA HIS A 23 6.12 -25.29 20.87
C HIS A 23 6.78 -24.30 19.90
N HIS A 24 5.96 -23.35 19.44
CA HIS A 24 6.35 -21.96 19.32
C HIS A 24 5.11 -21.08 19.55
N VAL A 25 5.31 -19.90 20.19
CA VAL A 25 4.37 -18.80 20.28
C VAL A 25 3.45 -18.80 19.07
N GLN A 26 2.13 -18.73 19.29
CA GLN A 26 1.13 -18.75 18.21
C GLN A 26 1.63 -17.92 17.01
N ASP A 27 2.03 -18.63 15.99
CA ASP A 27 2.58 -18.06 14.77
C ASP A 27 1.45 -17.31 14.08
N LYS A 28 1.34 -16.01 14.34
CA LYS A 28 0.46 -15.16 13.56
C LYS A 28 0.93 -15.32 12.12
N ASN A 29 0.11 -15.95 11.29
CA ASN A 29 0.35 -16.02 9.87
C ASN A 29 0.73 -14.60 9.38
N LEU A 30 1.70 -14.48 8.50
CA LEU A 30 2.20 -13.21 7.96
C LEU A 30 1.05 -12.31 7.46
N GLN A 31 0.01 -12.88 6.86
CA GLN A 31 -1.21 -12.18 6.49
C GLN A 31 -1.97 -11.59 7.70
N GLY A 32 -1.93 -12.26 8.84
CA GLY A 32 -2.47 -11.73 10.09
C GLY A 32 -1.70 -10.51 10.57
N LEU A 33 -0.36 -10.51 10.43
CA LEU A 33 0.48 -9.35 10.77
C LEU A 33 0.24 -8.16 9.82
N TYR A 34 0.07 -8.40 8.52
CA TYR A 34 -0.31 -7.32 7.59
C TYR A 34 -1.68 -6.74 7.94
N SER A 35 -2.64 -7.56 8.34
CA SER A 35 -3.96 -7.10 8.77
C SER A 35 -3.90 -6.33 10.10
N GLU A 36 -3.02 -6.75 11.02
CA GLU A 36 -2.74 -6.00 12.25
C GLU A 36 -2.09 -4.66 11.92
N LEU A 37 -1.10 -4.61 11.03
CA LEU A 37 -0.48 -3.36 10.60
C LEU A 37 -1.50 -2.41 9.95
N ASP A 38 -2.38 -2.94 9.10
CA ASP A 38 -3.47 -2.17 8.51
C ASP A 38 -4.38 -1.55 9.57
N HIS A 39 -4.75 -2.35 10.58
CA HIS A 39 -5.58 -1.91 11.71
C HIS A 39 -4.88 -0.83 12.54
N GLU A 40 -3.61 -1.02 12.87
CA GLU A 40 -2.86 -0.06 13.67
C GLU A 40 -2.63 1.27 12.92
N ILE A 41 -2.46 1.23 11.61
CA ILE A 41 -2.38 2.46 10.78
C ILE A 41 -3.70 3.24 10.85
N ASP A 42 -4.85 2.55 10.82
CA ASP A 42 -6.16 3.21 10.93
C ASP A 42 -6.37 3.85 12.31
N HIS A 43 -5.72 3.31 13.35
CA HIS A 43 -5.77 3.82 14.72
C HIS A 43 -4.54 4.64 15.13
N ALA A 44 -3.65 4.98 14.17
CA ALA A 44 -2.43 5.74 14.46
C ALA A 44 -2.71 7.08 15.17
N GLY A 45 -3.85 7.72 14.85
CA GLY A 45 -4.28 8.94 15.50
C GLY A 45 -4.47 8.82 17.01
N ASP A 46 -4.90 7.67 17.49
CA ASP A 46 -5.13 7.42 18.93
C ASP A 46 -3.79 7.43 19.69
N TYR A 47 -2.76 6.81 19.12
CA TYR A 47 -1.41 6.80 19.69
C TYR A 47 -0.77 8.18 19.65
N GLU A 48 -0.96 8.91 18.55
CA GLU A 48 -0.51 10.29 18.40
C GLU A 48 -1.18 11.21 19.44
N GLU A 49 -2.49 11.06 19.67
CA GLU A 49 -3.22 11.82 20.69
C GLU A 49 -2.67 11.56 22.10
N VAL A 50 -2.34 10.30 22.42
CA VAL A 50 -1.74 9.94 23.71
C VAL A 50 -0.37 10.62 23.85
N LYS A 51 0.44 10.62 22.80
CA LYS A 51 1.75 11.29 22.79
C LYS A 51 1.60 12.81 22.94
N GLU A 52 0.70 13.43 22.19
CA GLU A 52 0.45 14.87 22.27
C GLU A 52 -0.10 15.29 23.65
N LYS A 53 -0.88 14.44 24.30
CA LYS A 53 -1.31 14.67 25.69
C LYS A 53 -0.11 14.70 26.67
N ARG A 54 0.86 13.75 26.52
CA ARG A 54 2.09 13.76 27.35
C ARG A 54 2.92 15.02 27.10
N ILE A 55 3.14 15.37 25.85
CA ILE A 55 3.82 16.60 25.43
C ILE A 55 3.10 17.83 26.01
N GLY A 56 1.77 17.88 25.91
CA GLY A 56 0.96 18.96 26.46
C GLY A 56 1.06 19.06 28.00
N GLN A 57 1.19 17.94 28.69
CA GLN A 57 1.43 17.92 30.14
C GLN A 57 2.80 18.51 30.48
N LEU A 58 3.88 18.09 29.76
CA LEU A 58 5.22 18.62 29.97
C LEU A 58 5.27 20.13 29.70
N ARG A 59 4.65 20.63 28.64
CA ARG A 59 4.55 22.08 28.36
C ARG A 59 3.84 22.84 29.49
N ARG A 60 2.76 22.29 30.04
CA ARG A 60 2.07 22.88 31.20
C ARG A 60 2.98 22.89 32.43
N SER A 61 3.63 21.76 32.73
CA SER A 61 4.58 21.69 33.84
C SER A 61 5.71 22.72 33.69
N TYR A 62 6.25 22.89 32.48
CA TYR A 62 7.24 23.91 32.18
C TYR A 62 6.74 25.33 32.45
N SER A 63 5.49 25.63 32.12
CA SER A 63 4.91 26.98 32.32
C SER A 63 4.68 27.32 33.79
N ILE A 64 4.55 26.32 34.64
CA ILE A 64 4.28 26.48 36.08
C ILE A 64 5.58 26.48 36.88
N SER A 65 6.56 25.66 36.48
CA SER A 65 7.84 25.53 37.20
C SER A 65 8.63 26.83 37.21
N GLN A 66 9.17 27.20 38.39
CA GLN A 66 10.07 28.33 38.60
C GLN A 66 11.51 27.85 38.85
N ASP A 67 11.72 26.58 39.17
CA ASP A 67 13.01 26.01 39.41
C ASP A 67 13.77 25.77 38.11
N LYS A 68 15.03 26.26 38.04
CA LYS A 68 15.82 26.18 36.82
C LYS A 68 16.22 24.76 36.45
N TYR A 69 16.51 23.92 37.47
CA TYR A 69 16.84 22.52 37.23
C TYR A 69 15.63 21.76 36.70
N GLU A 70 14.48 21.94 37.38
CA GLU A 70 13.23 21.30 36.95
C GLU A 70 12.84 21.72 35.52
N ARG A 71 12.94 23.00 35.18
CA ARG A 71 12.70 23.50 33.81
C ARG A 71 13.59 22.85 32.79
N MET A 72 14.90 22.74 33.08
CA MET A 72 15.83 22.05 32.21
C MET A 72 15.43 20.57 32.01
N GLU A 73 15.12 19.87 33.08
CA GLU A 73 14.69 18.47 33.01
C GLU A 73 13.38 18.30 32.21
N ILE A 74 12.41 19.21 32.34
CA ILE A 74 11.20 19.19 31.54
C ILE A 74 11.53 19.41 30.06
N ILE A 75 12.43 20.34 29.74
CA ILE A 75 12.87 20.55 28.35
C ILE A 75 13.60 19.30 27.81
N ASN A 76 14.44 18.65 28.61
CA ASN A 76 15.08 17.40 28.22
C ASN A 76 14.04 16.31 27.92
N ARG A 77 13.01 16.15 28.75
CA ARG A 77 11.89 15.25 28.48
C ARG A 77 11.10 15.63 27.22
N LEU A 78 10.95 16.93 26.94
CA LEU A 78 10.34 17.38 25.69
C LEU A 78 11.21 17.02 24.48
N ILE A 79 12.53 17.15 24.59
CA ILE A 79 13.49 16.71 23.57
C ILE A 79 13.29 15.19 23.33
N ASP A 80 13.22 14.38 24.37
CA ASP A 80 13.05 12.94 24.27
C ASP A 80 11.69 12.55 23.65
N GLU A 81 10.59 13.22 24.04
CA GLU A 81 9.27 12.97 23.44
C GLU A 81 9.22 13.35 21.96
N TYR A 82 9.92 14.41 21.56
CA TYR A 82 9.95 14.84 20.17
C TYR A 82 10.99 14.11 19.31
N ASP A 83 11.97 13.46 19.88
CA ASP A 83 13.16 12.91 19.21
C ASP A 83 12.83 12.06 17.96
N ALA A 84 11.98 11.06 18.12
CA ALA A 84 11.52 10.22 17.00
C ALA A 84 10.15 10.65 16.44
N TYR A 85 9.65 11.81 16.85
CA TYR A 85 8.31 12.30 16.51
C TYR A 85 8.34 13.52 15.60
N ASN A 86 9.14 14.56 15.94
CA ASN A 86 9.24 15.77 15.13
C ASN A 86 10.60 16.46 15.32
N ALA A 87 11.43 16.42 14.28
CA ALA A 87 12.81 16.94 14.33
C ALA A 87 12.87 18.45 14.57
N ASP A 88 11.97 19.23 13.96
CA ASP A 88 11.97 20.69 14.12
C ASP A 88 11.69 21.09 15.57
N SER A 89 10.73 20.40 16.21
CA SER A 89 10.43 20.61 17.62
C SER A 89 11.61 20.19 18.51
N THR A 90 12.24 19.05 18.21
CA THR A 90 13.43 18.59 18.92
C THR A 90 14.55 19.62 18.84
N LEU A 91 14.87 20.08 17.62
CA LEU A 91 15.90 21.10 17.38
C LEU A 91 15.56 22.44 18.05
N HIS A 92 14.28 22.79 18.08
CA HIS A 92 13.80 23.97 18.78
C HIS A 92 14.12 23.91 20.28
N TYR A 93 13.75 22.82 20.96
CA TYR A 93 14.00 22.67 22.39
C TYR A 93 15.49 22.49 22.71
N ILE A 94 16.26 21.79 21.88
CA ILE A 94 17.71 21.74 22.01
C ILE A 94 18.32 23.15 21.91
N SER A 95 17.91 23.92 20.90
CA SER A 95 18.37 25.29 20.69
C SER A 95 17.96 26.23 21.84
N TYR A 96 16.81 25.96 22.46
CA TYR A 96 16.37 26.69 23.64
C TYR A 96 17.33 26.44 24.82
N ASN A 97 17.61 25.16 25.16
CA ASN A 97 18.54 24.82 26.22
C ASN A 97 19.98 25.30 25.95
N LEU A 98 20.44 25.25 24.69
CA LEU A 98 21.76 25.74 24.30
C LEU A 98 21.94 27.27 24.45
N ARG A 99 20.86 28.03 24.69
CA ARG A 99 20.90 29.48 24.96
C ARG A 99 20.72 29.81 26.43
N ASP A 100 20.37 28.82 27.26
CA ASP A 100 20.15 29.04 28.69
C ASP A 100 21.50 29.01 29.45
N PRO A 101 21.93 30.13 30.08
CA PRO A 101 23.17 30.18 30.84
C PRO A 101 23.26 29.18 31.99
N TYR A 102 22.11 28.82 32.60
CA TYR A 102 22.07 27.80 33.63
C TYR A 102 22.43 26.42 33.08
N VAL A 103 21.82 26.03 31.97
CA VAL A 103 22.10 24.76 31.29
C VAL A 103 23.59 24.69 30.87
N LEU A 104 24.10 25.76 30.29
CA LEU A 104 25.52 25.86 29.89
C LEU A 104 26.50 25.83 31.07
N SER A 105 26.06 26.15 32.29
CA SER A 105 26.88 26.05 33.49
C SER A 105 27.06 24.61 33.99
N ILE A 106 26.25 23.68 33.49
CA ILE A 106 26.33 22.27 33.89
C ILE A 106 27.40 21.57 33.07
N PRO A 107 28.41 20.95 33.69
CA PRO A 107 29.49 20.29 32.98
C PRO A 107 29.00 19.20 32.02
N GLY A 108 29.41 19.27 30.77
CA GLY A 108 29.06 18.30 29.73
C GLY A 108 27.68 18.48 29.07
N GLU A 109 26.82 19.33 29.61
CA GLU A 109 25.44 19.49 29.08
C GLU A 109 25.45 20.15 27.69
N TYR A 110 26.31 21.13 27.46
CA TYR A 110 26.52 21.68 26.12
C TYR A 110 26.91 20.58 25.12
N THR A 111 27.90 19.77 25.48
CA THR A 111 28.39 18.68 24.61
C THR A 111 27.29 17.66 24.35
N ARG A 112 26.54 17.27 25.37
CA ARG A 112 25.39 16.35 25.25
C ARG A 112 24.35 16.87 24.25
N LEU A 113 23.95 18.13 24.42
CA LEU A 113 22.94 18.77 23.55
C LEU A 113 23.46 18.98 22.13
N ALA A 114 24.75 19.32 21.97
CA ALA A 114 25.38 19.48 20.66
C ALA A 114 25.46 18.16 19.89
N ILE A 115 25.82 17.05 20.56
CA ILE A 115 25.80 15.72 19.99
C ILE A 115 24.34 15.35 19.59
N LYS A 116 23.37 15.54 20.48
CA LYS A 116 21.97 15.26 20.21
C LYS A 116 21.44 16.08 19.04
N ARG A 117 21.83 17.36 18.94
CA ARG A 117 21.49 18.20 17.80
C ARG A 117 22.02 17.63 16.49
N ALA A 118 23.26 17.19 16.47
CA ALA A 118 23.87 16.59 15.28
C ALA A 118 23.18 15.28 14.89
N ASP A 119 22.81 14.46 15.86
CA ASP A 119 22.07 13.22 15.68
C ASP A 119 20.71 13.49 15.01
N VAL A 120 19.92 14.44 15.54
CA VAL A 120 18.62 14.83 14.97
C VAL A 120 18.78 15.43 13.57
N LEU A 121 19.80 16.27 13.32
CA LEU A 121 20.09 16.80 11.98
C LEU A 121 20.39 15.68 10.99
N ALA A 122 21.15 14.66 11.40
CA ALA A 122 21.43 13.50 10.58
C ALA A 122 20.15 12.71 10.24
N HIS A 123 19.28 12.46 11.22
CA HIS A 123 17.99 11.79 11.00
C HIS A 123 17.03 12.63 10.12
N ALA A 124 17.11 13.96 10.20
CA ALA A 124 16.39 14.86 9.32
C ALA A 124 16.95 14.91 7.88
N GLY A 125 18.14 14.32 7.63
CA GLY A 125 18.79 14.31 6.33
C GLY A 125 19.65 15.55 6.04
N LEU A 126 19.95 16.36 7.08
CA LEU A 126 20.80 17.54 7.00
C LEU A 126 22.25 17.15 7.35
N PHE A 127 22.82 16.22 6.57
CA PHE A 127 24.12 15.60 6.87
C PHE A 127 25.30 16.58 6.92
N PRO A 128 25.41 17.58 6.02
CA PRO A 128 26.48 18.59 6.13
C PRO A 128 26.39 19.39 7.43
N ASP A 129 25.17 19.77 7.85
CA ASP A 129 24.97 20.52 9.09
C ASP A 129 25.22 19.65 10.32
N ALA A 130 24.84 18.37 10.27
CA ALA A 130 25.13 17.39 11.31
C ALA A 130 26.64 17.20 11.48
N LEU A 131 27.35 17.01 10.37
CA LEU A 131 28.82 16.87 10.39
C LEU A 131 29.52 18.15 10.90
N ALA A 132 29.10 19.31 10.43
CA ALA A 132 29.61 20.59 10.88
C ALA A 132 29.38 20.80 12.39
N ALA A 133 28.22 20.43 12.91
CA ALA A 133 27.92 20.48 14.33
C ALA A 133 28.81 19.55 15.15
N MET A 134 29.07 18.33 14.68
CA MET A 134 30.01 17.40 15.35
C MET A 134 31.46 17.89 15.32
N GLN A 135 31.90 18.49 14.21
CA GLN A 135 33.25 19.02 14.07
C GLN A 135 33.55 20.21 15.03
N GLN A 136 32.49 20.89 15.49
CA GLN A 136 32.65 21.96 16.50
C GLN A 136 32.89 21.43 17.92
N ILE A 137 32.73 20.13 18.16
CA ILE A 137 32.93 19.49 19.44
C ILE A 137 34.36 18.95 19.49
N PRO A 138 35.28 19.53 20.26
CA PRO A 138 36.63 19.00 20.37
C PRO A 138 36.59 17.61 21.02
N ALA A 139 37.19 16.61 20.38
CA ALA A 139 37.16 15.22 20.86
C ALA A 139 37.67 15.08 22.31
N ASP A 140 38.68 15.84 22.66
CA ASP A 140 39.29 15.85 24.01
C ASP A 140 38.36 16.43 25.08
N SER A 141 37.36 17.23 24.69
CA SER A 141 36.39 17.83 25.61
C SER A 141 35.21 16.88 25.91
N VAL A 142 35.13 15.76 25.20
CA VAL A 142 34.01 14.81 25.34
C VAL A 142 34.20 13.96 26.58
N GLY A 143 33.40 14.20 27.61
CA GLY A 143 33.36 13.39 28.83
C GLY A 143 33.12 11.91 28.56
N VAL A 144 33.68 11.06 29.42
CA VAL A 144 33.60 9.58 29.25
C VAL A 144 32.18 9.08 29.02
N SER A 145 31.20 9.67 29.71
CA SER A 145 29.78 9.31 29.58
C SER A 145 29.16 9.66 28.24
N LEU A 146 29.75 10.57 27.47
CA LEU A 146 29.24 11.05 26.17
C LEU A 146 29.98 10.46 24.97
N ARG A 147 31.11 9.76 25.19
CA ARG A 147 31.93 9.20 24.10
C ARG A 147 31.16 8.20 23.23
N GLU A 148 30.32 7.36 23.86
CA GLU A 148 29.49 6.43 23.12
C GLU A 148 28.57 7.19 22.15
N ALA A 149 27.80 8.16 22.63
CA ALA A 149 26.90 8.97 21.79
C ALA A 149 27.71 9.75 20.72
N TYR A 150 28.86 10.30 21.05
CA TYR A 150 29.73 11.02 20.12
C TYR A 150 30.18 10.15 18.96
N HIS A 151 30.73 8.98 19.23
CA HIS A 151 31.18 8.08 18.15
C HIS A 151 30.01 7.45 17.39
N SER A 152 28.92 7.11 18.08
CA SER A 152 27.70 6.57 17.46
C SER A 152 27.09 7.58 16.48
N THR A 153 27.03 8.86 16.84
CA THR A 153 26.50 9.92 15.95
C THR A 153 27.38 10.07 14.70
N TYR A 154 28.69 10.04 14.83
CA TYR A 154 29.58 10.04 13.66
C TYR A 154 29.38 8.81 12.78
N CYS A 155 29.26 7.62 13.36
CA CYS A 155 28.95 6.39 12.62
C CYS A 155 27.66 6.55 11.83
N GLY A 156 26.58 7.06 12.44
CA GLY A 156 25.30 7.32 11.79
C GLY A 156 25.42 8.32 10.65
N ILE A 157 26.07 9.46 10.87
CA ILE A 157 26.27 10.49 9.84
C ILE A 157 27.01 9.91 8.63
N TYR A 158 28.14 9.23 8.84
CA TYR A 158 28.91 8.65 7.74
C TYR A 158 28.22 7.48 7.05
N GLN A 159 27.40 6.72 7.78
CA GLN A 159 26.53 5.72 7.17
C GLN A 159 25.54 6.38 6.20
N TYR A 160 24.84 7.41 6.64
CA TYR A 160 23.91 8.12 5.75
C TYR A 160 24.64 8.78 4.57
N LEU A 161 25.77 9.42 4.80
CA LEU A 161 26.57 10.01 3.73
C LEU A 161 27.00 8.95 2.69
N SER A 162 27.36 7.75 3.13
CA SER A 162 27.68 6.63 2.23
C SER A 162 26.45 6.15 1.45
N GLU A 163 25.32 5.96 2.12
CA GLU A 163 24.06 5.52 1.49
C GLU A 163 23.52 6.51 0.44
N TYR A 164 23.80 7.80 0.62
CA TYR A 164 23.34 8.89 -0.26
C TYR A 164 24.43 9.44 -1.18
N ALA A 165 25.61 8.85 -1.20
CA ALA A 165 26.73 9.28 -2.03
C ALA A 165 26.38 9.21 -3.52
N GLY A 166 26.75 10.21 -4.28
CA GLY A 166 26.51 10.29 -5.72
C GLY A 166 27.42 9.38 -6.56
N SER A 167 28.50 8.87 -5.97
CA SER A 167 29.45 7.97 -6.62
C SER A 167 29.89 6.83 -5.69
N HIS A 168 30.30 5.72 -6.27
CA HIS A 168 30.85 4.59 -5.51
C HIS A 168 32.15 4.95 -4.77
N GLU A 169 33.00 5.77 -5.35
CA GLU A 169 34.24 6.25 -4.76
C GLU A 169 33.97 7.07 -3.51
N THR A 170 33.06 8.05 -3.60
CA THR A 170 32.64 8.87 -2.46
C THR A 170 32.01 8.03 -1.36
N ALA A 171 31.18 7.01 -1.73
CA ALA A 171 30.59 6.08 -0.77
C ALA A 171 31.67 5.31 0.01
N GLN A 172 32.71 4.81 -0.70
CA GLN A 172 33.82 4.11 -0.06
C GLN A 172 34.60 4.99 0.91
N ASP A 173 34.79 6.27 0.59
CA ASP A 173 35.52 7.18 1.49
C ASP A 173 34.71 7.45 2.77
N TYR A 174 33.39 7.60 2.66
CA TYR A 174 32.53 7.70 3.83
C TYR A 174 32.50 6.39 4.65
N GLU A 175 32.54 5.23 3.99
CA GLU A 175 32.64 3.93 4.69
C GLU A 175 33.97 3.79 5.47
N LYS A 176 35.08 4.28 4.93
CA LYS A 176 36.36 4.32 5.66
C LYS A 176 36.24 5.18 6.94
N MET A 177 35.61 6.37 6.81
CA MET A 177 35.39 7.23 7.98
C MET A 177 34.44 6.58 8.98
N ARG A 178 33.37 5.94 8.52
CA ARG A 178 32.46 5.18 9.36
C ARG A 178 33.21 4.09 10.14
N ALA A 179 34.04 3.31 9.44
CA ALA A 179 34.85 2.24 10.06
C ALA A 179 35.74 2.77 11.18
N LEU A 180 36.41 3.93 10.97
CA LEU A 180 37.25 4.57 11.97
C LEU A 180 36.49 4.92 13.26
N TYR A 181 35.28 5.51 13.10
CA TYR A 181 34.43 5.84 14.24
C TYR A 181 33.79 4.60 14.87
N THR A 182 33.54 3.55 14.10
CA THR A 182 33.08 2.25 14.59
C THR A 182 34.12 1.59 15.48
N ASP A 183 35.39 1.63 15.11
CA ASP A 183 36.48 1.12 15.94
C ASP A 183 36.65 1.93 17.25
N SER A 184 36.44 3.23 17.18
CA SER A 184 36.43 4.10 18.38
C SER A 184 35.21 3.80 19.27
N LEU A 185 34.03 3.59 18.68
CA LEU A 185 32.79 3.21 19.38
C LEU A 185 32.98 1.88 20.13
N ARG A 186 33.58 0.88 19.48
CA ARG A 186 33.86 -0.42 20.10
C ARG A 186 34.61 -0.34 21.42
N GLN A 187 35.48 0.67 21.57
CA GLN A 187 36.28 0.85 22.79
C GLN A 187 35.50 1.50 23.94
N VAL A 188 34.44 2.22 23.65
CA VAL A 188 33.75 3.07 24.63
C VAL A 188 32.29 2.64 24.90
N ILE A 189 31.72 1.80 24.04
CA ILE A 189 30.34 1.32 24.20
C ILE A 189 30.23 0.50 25.49
N LYS A 190 29.22 0.79 26.30
CA LYS A 190 29.04 0.12 27.60
C LYS A 190 28.75 -1.36 27.41
N PRO A 191 29.55 -2.27 27.97
CA PRO A 191 29.23 -3.68 27.97
C PRO A 191 27.82 -3.93 28.50
N ASP A 192 27.13 -4.96 27.97
CA ASP A 192 25.80 -5.40 28.36
C ASP A 192 24.67 -4.33 28.22
N SER A 193 24.97 -3.19 27.55
CA SER A 193 23.92 -2.24 27.17
C SER A 193 23.14 -2.74 25.94
N PHE A 194 21.92 -2.22 25.77
CA PHE A 194 21.12 -2.44 24.58
C PHE A 194 21.90 -2.11 23.29
N ASN A 195 22.55 -0.95 23.27
CA ASN A 195 23.35 -0.52 22.13
C ASN A 195 24.54 -1.45 21.86
N HIS A 196 25.19 -1.96 22.91
CA HIS A 196 26.29 -2.92 22.78
C HIS A 196 25.78 -4.24 22.16
N MET A 197 24.67 -4.74 22.63
CA MET A 197 24.06 -5.95 22.09
C MET A 197 23.74 -5.79 20.58
N ILE A 198 23.05 -4.71 20.22
CA ILE A 198 22.71 -4.42 18.81
C ILE A 198 23.98 -4.30 17.96
N TYR A 199 24.96 -3.55 18.45
CA TYR A 199 26.23 -3.36 17.75
C TYR A 199 26.96 -4.68 17.51
N VAL A 200 27.20 -5.46 18.58
CA VAL A 200 27.95 -6.73 18.49
C VAL A 200 27.23 -7.74 17.59
N MET A 201 25.91 -7.85 17.71
CA MET A 201 25.15 -8.81 16.90
C MET A 201 25.10 -8.38 15.43
N THR A 202 25.02 -7.06 15.15
CA THR A 202 25.06 -6.55 13.78
C THR A 202 26.43 -6.79 13.12
N GLU A 203 27.51 -6.58 13.83
CA GLU A 203 28.86 -6.86 13.33
C GLU A 203 29.07 -8.36 13.07
N ARG A 204 28.63 -9.23 14.00
CA ARG A 204 28.67 -10.69 13.79
C ARG A 204 27.89 -11.11 12.53
N ALA A 205 26.69 -10.59 12.35
CA ALA A 205 25.88 -10.90 11.18
C ALA A 205 26.55 -10.45 9.87
N ARG A 206 27.20 -9.29 9.84
CA ARG A 206 27.98 -8.81 8.68
C ARG A 206 29.14 -9.74 8.32
N HIS A 207 29.70 -10.42 9.29
CA HIS A 207 30.74 -11.43 9.08
C HIS A 207 30.19 -12.84 8.80
N GLY A 208 28.87 -13.01 8.65
CA GLY A 208 28.22 -14.27 8.31
C GLY A 208 27.74 -15.10 9.51
N ASP A 209 27.97 -14.65 10.73
CA ASP A 209 27.60 -15.38 11.97
C ASP A 209 26.12 -15.19 12.36
N HIS A 210 25.21 -15.28 11.38
CA HIS A 210 23.76 -15.11 11.60
C HIS A 210 23.19 -16.12 12.60
N GLN A 211 23.72 -17.34 12.59
CA GLN A 211 23.27 -18.41 13.48
C GLN A 211 23.49 -18.11 14.97
N VAL A 212 24.45 -17.24 15.30
CA VAL A 212 24.68 -16.79 16.67
C VAL A 212 23.90 -15.50 16.96
N ALA A 213 23.88 -14.56 16.04
CA ALA A 213 23.29 -13.26 16.26
C ALA A 213 21.75 -13.30 16.40
N ILE A 214 21.08 -14.05 15.55
CA ILE A 214 19.61 -14.13 15.54
C ILE A 214 19.03 -14.66 16.85
N PRO A 215 19.47 -15.82 17.39
CA PRO A 215 18.93 -16.34 18.66
C PRO A 215 19.13 -15.39 19.84
N VAL A 216 20.25 -14.69 19.90
CA VAL A 216 20.51 -13.71 20.97
C VAL A 216 19.50 -12.56 20.90
N LEU A 217 19.29 -11.97 19.74
CA LEU A 217 18.34 -10.87 19.60
C LEU A 217 16.88 -11.33 19.83
N LEU A 218 16.55 -12.55 19.39
CA LEU A 218 15.23 -13.14 19.65
C LEU A 218 14.94 -13.32 21.14
N SER A 219 15.93 -13.76 21.91
CA SER A 219 15.76 -13.93 23.36
C SER A 219 15.47 -12.63 24.08
N HIS A 220 15.97 -11.49 23.56
CA HIS A 220 15.75 -10.17 24.14
C HIS A 220 14.50 -9.43 23.58
N LEU A 221 13.87 -9.93 22.53
CA LEU A 221 12.72 -9.23 21.94
C LEU A 221 11.53 -9.10 22.91
N ASN A 222 11.33 -10.10 23.76
CA ASN A 222 10.24 -10.13 24.75
C ASN A 222 10.56 -9.30 26.02
N ASP A 223 11.77 -8.80 26.16
CA ASP A 223 12.15 -7.91 27.28
C ASP A 223 11.54 -6.51 27.11
N TYR A 224 11.08 -6.19 25.89
CA TYR A 224 10.55 -4.88 25.54
C TYR A 224 9.08 -4.98 25.08
N ALA A 225 8.29 -3.98 25.47
CA ALA A 225 6.89 -3.91 25.03
C ALA A 225 6.78 -3.55 23.54
N PRO A 226 5.79 -4.11 22.80
CA PRO A 226 5.60 -3.87 21.36
C PRO A 226 5.20 -2.43 20.95
N ALA A 227 5.49 -1.44 21.76
CA ALA A 227 5.28 -0.02 21.47
C ALA A 227 6.50 0.82 21.84
N THR A 228 7.59 0.15 22.23
CA THR A 228 8.83 0.81 22.61
C THR A 228 9.78 0.94 21.42
N ARG A 229 10.65 1.94 21.48
CA ARG A 229 11.68 2.15 20.46
C ARG A 229 12.67 0.99 20.41
N GLU A 230 13.00 0.43 21.57
CA GLU A 230 13.88 -0.74 21.67
C GLU A 230 13.32 -1.95 20.95
N TYR A 231 12.00 -2.22 21.09
CA TYR A 231 11.34 -3.30 20.36
C TYR A 231 11.40 -3.08 18.84
N SER A 232 11.11 -1.87 18.38
CA SER A 232 11.16 -1.54 16.95
C SER A 232 12.59 -1.70 16.39
N ILE A 233 13.61 -1.24 17.12
CA ILE A 233 15.03 -1.39 16.72
C ILE A 233 15.41 -2.87 16.68
N LEU A 234 15.05 -3.67 17.69
CA LEU A 234 15.29 -5.11 17.70
C LEU A 234 14.61 -5.81 16.53
N ALA A 235 13.33 -5.53 16.30
CA ALA A 235 12.58 -6.14 15.20
C ALA A 235 13.19 -5.76 13.84
N SER A 236 13.55 -4.49 13.62
CA SER A 236 14.18 -4.07 12.37
C SER A 236 15.59 -4.68 12.19
N THR A 237 16.34 -4.82 13.27
CA THR A 237 17.66 -5.47 13.25
C THR A 237 17.54 -6.96 12.95
N LEU A 238 16.58 -7.65 13.56
CA LEU A 238 16.25 -9.03 13.23
C LEU A 238 15.84 -9.19 11.76
N ALA A 239 14.98 -8.30 11.26
CA ALA A 239 14.60 -8.30 9.85
C ALA A 239 15.84 -8.19 8.95
N TYR A 240 16.74 -7.25 9.24
CA TYR A 240 17.99 -7.11 8.49
C TYR A 240 18.85 -8.38 8.51
N MET A 241 18.96 -9.03 9.66
CA MET A 241 19.74 -10.28 9.79
C MET A 241 19.12 -11.45 9.03
N TYR A 242 17.80 -11.60 9.10
CA TYR A 242 17.09 -12.61 8.34
C TYR A 242 17.21 -12.37 6.83
N LYS A 243 17.20 -11.12 6.39
CA LYS A 243 17.48 -10.76 5.00
C LYS A 243 18.88 -11.19 4.57
N LEU A 244 19.91 -10.92 5.39
CA LEU A 244 21.29 -11.35 5.12
C LEU A 244 21.42 -12.87 5.10
N ALA A 245 20.63 -13.57 5.93
CA ALA A 245 20.59 -15.03 5.98
C ALA A 245 19.75 -15.65 4.84
N GLY A 246 19.09 -14.85 3.99
CA GLY A 246 18.21 -15.34 2.91
C GLY A 246 16.89 -15.94 3.40
N MET A 247 16.48 -15.63 4.64
CA MET A 247 15.25 -16.13 5.26
C MET A 247 14.11 -15.10 5.06
N GLU A 248 13.51 -15.12 3.89
CA GLU A 248 12.58 -14.08 3.43
C GLU A 248 11.31 -13.96 4.29
N ASP A 249 10.72 -15.07 4.73
CA ASP A 249 9.48 -15.04 5.52
C ASP A 249 9.71 -14.39 6.91
N GLU A 250 10.83 -14.74 7.55
CA GLU A 250 11.22 -14.15 8.83
C GLU A 250 11.64 -12.67 8.66
N TYR A 251 12.32 -12.34 7.57
CA TYR A 251 12.61 -10.95 7.20
C TYR A 251 11.32 -10.13 7.15
N ARG A 252 10.31 -10.60 6.42
CA ARG A 252 9.02 -9.93 6.29
C ARG A 252 8.31 -9.81 7.63
N ARG A 253 8.28 -10.88 8.40
CA ARG A 253 7.66 -10.93 9.73
C ARG A 253 8.20 -9.84 10.64
N TYR A 254 9.53 -9.81 10.83
CA TYR A 254 10.14 -8.86 11.76
C TYR A 254 10.12 -7.42 11.24
N LEU A 255 10.12 -7.24 9.93
CA LEU A 255 9.93 -5.93 9.31
C LEU A 255 8.54 -5.36 9.61
N VAL A 256 7.50 -6.19 9.51
CA VAL A 256 6.11 -5.79 9.84
C VAL A 256 5.96 -5.54 11.34
N LEU A 257 6.55 -6.36 12.19
CA LEU A 257 6.54 -6.14 13.64
C LEU A 257 7.21 -4.82 14.02
N SER A 258 8.31 -4.46 13.37
CA SER A 258 8.94 -3.14 13.53
C SER A 258 7.98 -2.01 13.14
N ALA A 259 7.29 -2.13 11.99
CA ALA A 259 6.33 -1.13 11.54
C ALA A 259 5.12 -0.99 12.49
N ILE A 260 4.60 -2.10 13.02
CA ILE A 260 3.53 -2.10 14.03
C ILE A 260 3.99 -1.37 15.30
N SER A 261 5.20 -1.67 15.75
CA SER A 261 5.79 -1.01 16.92
C SER A 261 5.94 0.50 16.72
N ASP A 262 6.40 0.91 15.54
CA ASP A 262 6.54 2.33 15.18
C ASP A 262 5.19 3.07 15.24
N VAL A 263 4.10 2.45 14.75
CA VAL A 263 2.75 3.04 14.87
C VAL A 263 2.33 3.17 16.32
N LYS A 264 2.42 2.09 17.10
CA LYS A 264 2.01 2.06 18.51
C LYS A 264 2.82 3.02 19.38
N GLY A 265 4.09 3.22 19.04
CA GLY A 265 4.98 4.19 19.68
C GLY A 265 4.82 5.63 19.19
N ALA A 266 3.96 5.88 18.21
CA ALA A 266 3.85 7.15 17.49
C ALA A 266 5.22 7.64 16.96
N VAL A 267 6.04 6.72 16.45
CA VAL A 267 7.36 7.00 15.86
C VAL A 267 7.18 7.48 14.42
N LYS A 268 7.62 8.70 14.13
CA LYS A 268 7.59 9.29 12.77
C LYS A 268 8.95 9.18 12.07
N GLU A 269 10.00 9.05 12.85
CA GLU A 269 11.35 8.73 12.39
C GLU A 269 11.44 7.21 12.17
N ASN A 270 10.77 6.66 11.13
CA ASN A 270 10.78 5.24 10.83
C ASN A 270 11.23 4.95 9.39
N MET A 271 11.86 3.81 9.19
CA MET A 271 12.23 3.28 7.87
C MET A 271 11.43 2.03 7.50
N SER A 272 10.74 1.44 8.46
CA SER A 272 10.04 0.17 8.34
C SER A 272 8.92 0.25 7.29
N PHE A 273 8.13 1.32 7.27
CA PHE A 273 7.04 1.49 6.31
C PHE A 273 7.48 1.49 4.85
N ARG A 274 8.59 2.16 4.53
CA ARG A 274 9.14 2.15 3.18
C ARG A 274 9.60 0.75 2.79
N ALA A 275 10.26 0.06 3.70
CA ALA A 275 10.75 -1.29 3.45
C ALA A 275 9.58 -2.28 3.27
N VAL A 276 8.54 -2.21 4.13
CA VAL A 276 7.33 -3.02 3.96
C VAL A 276 6.61 -2.69 2.65
N ALA A 277 6.52 -1.40 2.29
CA ALA A 277 5.93 -0.98 1.02
C ALA A 277 6.67 -1.56 -0.19
N THR A 278 8.01 -1.63 -0.12
CA THR A 278 8.83 -2.26 -1.15
C THR A 278 8.51 -3.75 -1.27
N VAL A 279 8.46 -4.46 -0.14
CA VAL A 279 8.10 -5.89 -0.09
C VAL A 279 6.72 -6.12 -0.68
N MET A 280 5.72 -5.32 -0.28
CA MET A 280 4.36 -5.43 -0.82
C MET A 280 4.29 -5.19 -2.33
N PHE A 281 5.09 -4.24 -2.81
CA PHE A 281 5.20 -3.96 -4.24
C PHE A 281 5.82 -5.13 -5.02
N GLU A 282 6.88 -5.72 -4.50
CA GLU A 282 7.55 -6.89 -5.07
C GLU A 282 6.64 -8.12 -5.07
N GLU A 283 5.80 -8.29 -4.07
CA GLU A 283 4.79 -9.35 -3.95
C GLU A 283 3.53 -9.11 -4.82
N GLY A 284 3.35 -7.89 -5.35
CA GLY A 284 2.19 -7.53 -6.16
C GLY A 284 0.97 -7.08 -5.34
N ASP A 285 1.09 -6.92 -4.02
CA ASP A 285 0.07 -6.28 -3.18
C ASP A 285 0.21 -4.76 -3.27
N ILE A 286 -0.28 -4.24 -4.38
CA ILE A 286 -0.12 -2.85 -4.74
C ILE A 286 -0.94 -1.91 -3.85
N GLU A 287 -2.04 -2.39 -3.30
CA GLU A 287 -2.88 -1.61 -2.40
C GLU A 287 -2.13 -1.31 -1.10
N ARG A 288 -1.58 -2.34 -0.46
CA ARG A 288 -0.76 -2.17 0.74
C ARG A 288 0.54 -1.43 0.45
N ALA A 289 1.20 -1.71 -0.67
CA ALA A 289 2.40 -0.97 -1.10
C ALA A 289 2.15 0.54 -1.16
N ASN A 290 1.07 0.96 -1.81
CA ASN A 290 0.68 2.36 -1.90
C ASN A 290 0.31 2.95 -0.52
N ARG A 291 -0.47 2.22 0.26
CA ARG A 291 -0.88 2.63 1.61
C ARG A 291 0.31 2.86 2.52
N TYR A 292 1.23 1.91 2.58
CA TYR A 292 2.40 1.97 3.46
C TYR A 292 3.41 3.01 2.99
N LEU A 293 3.59 3.15 1.67
CA LEU A 293 4.45 4.21 1.15
C LEU A 293 3.89 5.61 1.45
N LYS A 294 2.59 5.82 1.31
CA LYS A 294 1.93 7.09 1.70
C LYS A 294 2.08 7.37 3.19
N LYS A 295 1.94 6.36 4.03
CA LYS A 295 2.21 6.47 5.47
C LYS A 295 3.66 6.86 5.74
N SER A 296 4.63 6.20 5.08
CA SER A 296 6.06 6.54 5.18
C SER A 296 6.34 8.00 4.79
N ILE A 297 5.74 8.47 3.69
CA ILE A 297 5.89 9.87 3.23
C ILE A 297 5.24 10.84 4.22
N ALA A 298 4.05 10.52 4.72
CA ALA A 298 3.36 11.37 5.69
C ALA A 298 4.17 11.50 6.99
N ASP A 299 4.69 10.39 7.50
CA ASP A 299 5.52 10.38 8.70
C ASP A 299 6.85 11.12 8.48
N ALA A 300 7.51 10.91 7.32
CA ALA A 300 8.74 11.61 6.96
C ALA A 300 8.53 13.12 6.81
N ASN A 301 7.40 13.55 6.24
CA ASN A 301 7.03 14.96 6.15
C ASN A 301 6.77 15.56 7.54
N PHE A 302 6.06 14.84 8.39
CA PHE A 302 5.76 15.30 9.75
C PHE A 302 7.02 15.40 10.61
N TYR A 303 7.93 14.45 10.44
CA TYR A 303 9.24 14.45 11.12
C TYR A 303 10.21 15.49 10.56
N SER A 304 10.02 15.97 9.34
CA SER A 304 10.95 16.81 8.55
C SER A 304 12.16 16.05 8.00
N ALA A 305 11.99 14.77 7.64
CA ALA A 305 13.03 13.90 7.10
C ALA A 305 13.22 14.10 5.58
N LEU A 306 13.97 15.11 5.17
CA LEU A 306 14.14 15.53 3.77
C LEU A 306 14.63 14.42 2.83
N MET A 307 15.64 13.67 3.24
CA MET A 307 16.24 12.63 2.38
C MET A 307 15.37 11.38 2.26
N ARG A 308 14.58 11.03 3.27
CA ARG A 308 13.58 9.98 3.17
C ARG A 308 12.49 10.32 2.17
N ASN A 309 12.08 11.58 2.15
CA ASN A 309 11.14 12.08 1.15
C ASN A 309 11.70 11.94 -0.27
N VAL A 310 12.98 12.22 -0.48
CA VAL A 310 13.64 12.01 -1.78
C VAL A 310 13.63 10.54 -2.20
N GLN A 311 13.94 9.62 -1.29
CA GLN A 311 13.90 8.17 -1.58
C GLN A 311 12.48 7.68 -1.86
N SER A 312 11.52 8.07 -1.02
CA SER A 312 10.12 7.71 -1.20
C SER A 312 9.52 8.33 -2.47
N SER A 313 9.96 9.53 -2.84
CA SER A 313 9.55 10.21 -4.07
C SER A 313 10.03 9.50 -5.34
N LYS A 314 11.12 8.73 -5.29
CA LYS A 314 11.55 7.87 -6.41
C LYS A 314 10.63 6.66 -6.60
N MET A 315 10.10 6.11 -5.52
CA MET A 315 9.19 4.97 -5.55
C MET A 315 7.73 5.38 -5.80
N LEU A 316 7.35 6.57 -5.32
CA LEU A 316 5.97 7.05 -5.36
C LEU A 316 5.38 7.03 -6.78
N PRO A 317 6.05 7.53 -7.84
CA PRO A 317 5.48 7.48 -9.18
C PRO A 317 5.21 6.04 -9.66
N VAL A 318 6.12 5.12 -9.35
CA VAL A 318 6.02 3.71 -9.76
C VAL A 318 4.86 3.02 -9.05
N ILE A 319 4.79 3.15 -7.73
CA ILE A 319 3.74 2.52 -6.91
C ILE A 319 2.38 3.20 -7.13
N ASP A 320 2.33 4.52 -7.21
CA ASP A 320 1.09 5.27 -7.42
C ASP A 320 0.54 5.05 -8.84
N GLU A 321 1.42 4.90 -9.82
CA GLU A 321 1.10 4.48 -11.18
C GLU A 321 0.55 3.05 -11.21
N ALA A 322 1.23 2.04 -10.57
CA ALA A 322 0.73 0.70 -10.38
C ALA A 322 -0.65 0.70 -9.68
N TYR A 323 -0.87 1.52 -8.65
CA TYR A 323 -2.14 1.65 -7.92
C TYR A 323 -3.28 2.22 -8.77
N THR A 324 -3.03 3.29 -9.51
CA THR A 324 -4.07 3.90 -10.35
C THR A 324 -4.46 3.00 -11.51
N LEU A 325 -3.52 2.24 -12.02
CA LEU A 325 -3.75 1.24 -13.05
C LEU A 325 -4.60 0.09 -12.53
N SER A 326 -4.31 -0.43 -11.33
CA SER A 326 -5.12 -1.37 -10.59
C SER A 326 -6.56 -0.84 -10.39
N GLN A 327 -6.75 0.41 -9.99
CA GLN A 327 -8.05 1.03 -9.76
C GLN A 327 -8.90 1.20 -11.04
N ARG A 328 -8.30 1.50 -12.19
CA ARG A 328 -9.05 1.65 -13.47
C ARG A 328 -9.70 0.39 -13.97
N GLN A 329 -9.11 -0.78 -13.72
CA GLN A 329 -9.70 -2.06 -14.10
C GLN A 329 -10.94 -2.42 -13.29
N THR A 330 -10.95 -2.13 -11.97
CA THR A 330 -12.15 -2.33 -11.13
C THR A 330 -13.34 -1.60 -11.74
N ASN A 331 -13.14 -0.33 -12.13
CA ASN A 331 -14.19 0.49 -12.74
C ASN A 331 -14.70 -0.05 -14.09
N SER A 332 -13.81 -0.60 -14.92
CA SER A 332 -14.22 -1.15 -16.21
C SER A 332 -15.02 -2.44 -16.04
N ARG A 333 -14.62 -3.32 -15.11
CA ARG A 333 -15.38 -4.54 -14.78
C ARG A 333 -16.75 -4.22 -14.22
N LEU A 334 -16.83 -3.27 -13.30
CA LEU A 334 -18.11 -2.81 -12.75
C LEU A 334 -19.03 -2.26 -13.84
N ARG A 335 -18.50 -1.45 -14.79
CA ARG A 335 -19.24 -0.97 -15.95
C ARG A 335 -19.75 -2.14 -16.82
N THR A 336 -18.91 -3.12 -17.09
CA THR A 336 -19.28 -4.29 -17.88
C THR A 336 -20.38 -5.11 -17.17
N MET A 337 -20.27 -5.31 -15.85
CA MET A 337 -21.32 -5.99 -15.07
C MET A 337 -22.64 -5.21 -15.09
N VAL A 338 -22.60 -3.88 -14.98
CA VAL A 338 -23.80 -3.03 -15.09
C VAL A 338 -24.42 -3.14 -16.48
N TRP A 339 -23.63 -3.14 -17.56
CA TRP A 339 -24.13 -3.35 -18.91
C TRP A 339 -24.75 -4.74 -19.09
N ILE A 340 -24.09 -5.80 -18.61
CA ILE A 340 -24.61 -7.18 -18.68
C ILE A 340 -25.91 -7.28 -17.89
N SER A 341 -25.97 -6.75 -16.66
CA SER A 341 -27.19 -6.79 -15.85
C SER A 341 -28.34 -5.98 -16.48
N SER A 342 -28.01 -4.84 -17.10
CA SER A 342 -28.99 -4.03 -17.82
C SER A 342 -29.55 -4.76 -19.06
N ILE A 343 -28.71 -5.42 -19.85
CA ILE A 343 -29.12 -6.23 -21.00
C ILE A 343 -29.97 -7.41 -20.52
N LEU A 344 -29.56 -8.11 -19.47
CA LEU A 344 -30.30 -9.22 -18.89
C LEU A 344 -31.69 -8.78 -18.39
N SER A 345 -31.76 -7.61 -17.75
CA SER A 345 -33.00 -6.99 -17.31
C SER A 345 -33.93 -6.63 -18.50
N CYS A 346 -33.37 -6.07 -19.58
CA CYS A 346 -34.13 -5.80 -20.81
C CYS A 346 -34.64 -7.07 -21.46
N VAL A 347 -33.83 -8.14 -21.53
CA VAL A 347 -34.27 -9.45 -22.05
C VAL A 347 -35.39 -10.03 -21.19
N LEU A 348 -35.28 -9.90 -19.87
CA LEU A 348 -36.31 -10.35 -18.94
C LEU A 348 -37.63 -9.58 -19.14
N VAL A 349 -37.59 -8.28 -19.32
CA VAL A 349 -38.75 -7.44 -19.59
C VAL A 349 -39.39 -7.84 -20.95
N VAL A 350 -38.56 -8.02 -21.99
CA VAL A 350 -39.07 -8.47 -23.32
C VAL A 350 -39.72 -9.86 -23.23
N THR A 351 -39.09 -10.79 -22.49
CA THR A 351 -39.63 -12.14 -22.28
C THR A 351 -40.97 -12.12 -21.54
N VAL A 352 -41.07 -11.30 -20.50
CA VAL A 352 -42.32 -11.07 -19.76
C VAL A 352 -43.40 -10.48 -20.66
N LEU A 353 -43.04 -9.49 -21.50
CA LEU A 353 -43.97 -8.90 -22.47
C LEU A 353 -44.44 -9.91 -23.52
N LEU A 354 -43.56 -10.79 -24.00
CA LEU A 354 -43.91 -11.86 -24.95
C LEU A 354 -44.80 -12.90 -24.28
N ILE A 355 -44.52 -13.30 -23.05
CA ILE A 355 -45.37 -14.22 -22.27
C ILE A 355 -46.76 -13.61 -22.03
N LEU A 356 -46.80 -12.32 -21.66
CA LEU A 356 -48.08 -11.61 -21.50
C LEU A 356 -48.87 -11.51 -22.81
N ARG A 357 -48.16 -11.35 -23.92
CA ARG A 357 -48.78 -11.33 -25.27
C ARG A 357 -49.31 -12.69 -25.67
N GLN A 358 -48.55 -13.77 -25.44
CA GLN A 358 -49.00 -15.16 -25.64
C GLN A 358 -50.17 -15.54 -24.72
N TYR A 359 -50.11 -15.12 -23.45
CA TYR A 359 -51.19 -15.32 -22.48
C TYR A 359 -52.49 -14.63 -22.92
N LYS A 360 -52.39 -13.38 -23.45
CA LYS A 360 -53.52 -12.65 -24.02
C LYS A 360 -54.09 -13.36 -25.24
N SER A 361 -53.22 -13.91 -26.10
CA SER A 361 -53.64 -14.69 -27.30
C SER A 361 -54.29 -16.01 -26.89
N LEU A 362 -53.68 -16.73 -25.93
CA LEU A 362 -54.22 -17.98 -25.39
C LEU A 362 -55.57 -17.76 -24.66
N HIS A 363 -55.65 -16.63 -23.95
CA HIS A 363 -56.89 -16.26 -23.26
C HIS A 363 -58.04 -15.92 -24.25
N LYS A 364 -57.71 -15.29 -25.39
CA LYS A 364 -58.70 -15.08 -26.50
C LYS A 364 -59.16 -16.42 -27.12
N ALA A 365 -58.22 -17.33 -27.43
CA ALA A 365 -58.50 -18.64 -27.95
C ALA A 365 -59.32 -19.50 -26.94
N HIS A 366 -58.94 -19.42 -25.65
CA HIS A 366 -59.70 -20.12 -24.59
C HIS A 366 -61.08 -19.51 -24.37
N GLY A 367 -61.22 -18.19 -24.57
CA GLY A 367 -62.52 -17.50 -24.55
C GLY A 367 -63.46 -17.94 -25.67
N GLU A 368 -62.91 -18.15 -26.89
CA GLU A 368 -63.72 -18.69 -28.03
C GLU A 368 -64.15 -20.14 -27.82
N VAL A 369 -63.22 -21.00 -27.32
CA VAL A 369 -63.51 -22.39 -26.97
C VAL A 369 -64.57 -22.48 -25.84
N LYS A 370 -64.45 -21.57 -24.85
CA LYS A 370 -65.41 -21.50 -23.74
C LYS A 370 -66.77 -20.99 -24.16
N ARG A 371 -66.83 -20.07 -25.15
CA ARG A 371 -68.10 -19.58 -25.73
C ARG A 371 -68.83 -20.66 -26.45
N VAL A 372 -68.11 -21.47 -27.25
CA VAL A 372 -68.72 -22.61 -28.03
C VAL A 372 -69.16 -23.73 -27.09
N ASN A 373 -68.42 -24.04 -26.00
CA ASN A 373 -68.87 -25.01 -24.99
C ASN A 373 -69.96 -24.45 -24.05
N GLY A 374 -69.96 -23.10 -23.82
CA GLY A 374 -70.97 -22.46 -22.95
C GLY A 374 -72.40 -22.44 -23.55
N GLU A 375 -72.48 -22.43 -24.88
CA GLU A 375 -73.80 -22.56 -25.58
C GLU A 375 -74.37 -23.95 -25.42
N LEU A 376 -73.55 -24.96 -25.16
CA LEU A 376 -73.98 -26.34 -24.99
C LEU A 376 -74.46 -26.72 -23.57
N ASN A 377 -73.98 -25.99 -22.54
CA ASN A 377 -74.30 -26.37 -21.14
C ASN A 377 -75.05 -25.28 -20.36
N SER A 378 -75.81 -24.45 -21.02
CA SER A 378 -76.27 -23.17 -20.49
C SER A 378 -77.49 -23.18 -19.55
N MET A 379 -77.87 -24.24 -18.90
CA MET A 379 -79.04 -24.11 -18.00
C MET A 379 -78.85 -24.65 -16.56
N SER A 380 -77.89 -25.46 -16.28
CA SER A 380 -77.82 -26.14 -14.97
C SER A 380 -76.65 -25.63 -14.02
N GLU A 381 -75.72 -24.92 -14.59
CA GLU A 381 -74.45 -24.63 -13.81
C GLU A 381 -74.24 -23.17 -13.38
N LYS A 382 -75.19 -22.28 -13.72
CA LYS A 382 -75.05 -20.84 -13.45
C LYS A 382 -74.99 -20.44 -11.95
N LEU A 383 -75.37 -21.29 -11.05
CA LEU A 383 -75.38 -20.97 -9.64
C LEU A 383 -74.13 -21.48 -8.89
N SER A 384 -73.57 -22.59 -9.32
CA SER A 384 -72.31 -23.14 -8.69
C SER A 384 -71.04 -22.36 -9.08
N VAL A 385 -71.00 -21.87 -10.33
CA VAL A 385 -69.84 -21.16 -10.88
C VAL A 385 -69.59 -19.80 -10.19
N LYS A 386 -70.70 -19.11 -9.83
CA LYS A 386 -70.49 -17.77 -9.18
C LYS A 386 -69.88 -17.82 -7.79
N ASN A 387 -70.09 -18.87 -7.05
CA ASN A 387 -69.49 -19.00 -5.70
C ASN A 387 -68.02 -19.47 -5.76
N SER A 388 -67.65 -20.25 -6.79
CA SER A 388 -66.23 -20.64 -6.95
C SER A 388 -65.38 -19.50 -7.50
N GLU A 389 -65.94 -18.64 -8.38
CA GLU A 389 -65.25 -17.45 -8.88
C GLU A 389 -64.89 -16.41 -7.79
N LEU A 390 -65.75 -16.28 -6.77
CA LEU A 390 -65.48 -15.36 -5.64
C LEU A 390 -64.38 -15.86 -4.71
N ALA A 391 -64.29 -17.15 -4.50
CA ALA A 391 -63.21 -17.76 -3.72
C ALA A 391 -61.85 -17.63 -4.45
N GLU A 392 -61.86 -17.92 -5.77
CA GLU A 392 -60.64 -17.84 -6.58
C GLU A 392 -60.08 -16.38 -6.70
N LYS A 393 -60.98 -15.39 -6.74
CA LYS A 393 -60.60 -13.97 -6.72
C LYS A 393 -59.97 -13.53 -5.39
N ASN A 394 -60.46 -14.04 -4.28
CA ASN A 394 -59.92 -13.73 -2.96
C ASN A 394 -58.53 -14.37 -2.77
N ASP A 395 -58.35 -15.61 -3.23
CA ASP A 395 -57.04 -16.27 -3.14
C ASP A 395 -56.01 -15.60 -4.06
N ARG A 396 -56.44 -15.16 -5.25
CA ARG A 396 -55.59 -14.40 -6.18
C ARG A 396 -55.14 -13.04 -5.62
N LEU A 397 -56.06 -12.32 -4.96
CA LEU A 397 -55.74 -11.05 -4.32
C LEU A 397 -54.71 -11.21 -3.19
N SER A 398 -54.81 -12.26 -2.39
CA SER A 398 -53.87 -12.62 -1.36
C SER A 398 -52.49 -12.96 -1.92
N LEU A 399 -52.45 -13.77 -3.00
CA LEU A 399 -51.19 -14.15 -3.64
C LEU A 399 -50.50 -12.98 -4.35
N LEU A 400 -51.28 -12.06 -4.94
CA LEU A 400 -50.74 -10.86 -5.58
C LEU A 400 -50.13 -9.88 -4.55
N SER A 401 -50.83 -9.75 -3.40
CA SER A 401 -50.37 -8.92 -2.29
C SER A 401 -49.01 -9.41 -1.74
N THR A 402 -48.86 -10.74 -1.60
CA THR A 402 -47.61 -11.34 -1.12
C THR A 402 -46.46 -11.17 -2.13
N LYS A 403 -46.74 -11.31 -3.42
CA LYS A 403 -45.75 -11.09 -4.48
C LYS A 403 -45.31 -9.62 -4.59
N LEU A 404 -46.25 -8.68 -4.39
CA LEU A 404 -45.94 -7.25 -4.40
C LEU A 404 -45.05 -6.87 -3.21
N GLN A 405 -45.29 -7.48 -2.06
CA GLN A 405 -44.51 -7.24 -0.85
C GLN A 405 -43.08 -7.76 -1.00
N CYS A 406 -42.88 -8.97 -1.53
CA CYS A 406 -41.56 -9.52 -1.82
C CYS A 406 -40.78 -8.69 -2.87
N ALA A 407 -41.49 -8.19 -3.89
CA ALA A 407 -40.89 -7.35 -4.92
C ALA A 407 -40.44 -5.98 -4.37
N ASN A 408 -41.19 -5.41 -3.42
CA ASN A 408 -40.83 -4.17 -2.77
C ASN A 408 -39.57 -4.34 -1.86
N GLU A 409 -39.49 -5.43 -1.12
CA GLU A 409 -38.32 -5.75 -0.30
C GLU A 409 -37.06 -5.96 -1.16
N GLU A 410 -37.23 -6.62 -2.32
CA GLU A 410 -36.11 -6.80 -3.29
C GLU A 410 -35.66 -5.48 -3.92
N LEU A 411 -36.59 -4.55 -4.14
CA LEU A 411 -36.30 -3.20 -4.65
C LEU A 411 -35.59 -2.34 -3.61
N GLU A 412 -35.93 -2.44 -2.33
CA GLU A 412 -35.22 -1.73 -1.28
C GLU A 412 -33.76 -2.18 -1.14
N ILE A 413 -33.52 -3.51 -1.24
CA ILE A 413 -32.16 -4.08 -1.22
C ILE A 413 -31.34 -3.61 -2.44
N LYS A 414 -31.99 -3.56 -3.61
CA LYS A 414 -31.32 -3.06 -4.83
C LYS A 414 -31.01 -1.57 -4.76
N ASN A 415 -31.91 -0.77 -4.18
CA ASN A 415 -31.71 0.67 -3.98
C ASN A 415 -30.56 0.95 -2.99
N SER A 416 -30.47 0.19 -1.90
CA SER A 416 -29.36 0.29 -0.97
C SER A 416 -28.01 0.01 -1.66
N LYS A 417 -27.93 -1.08 -2.44
CA LYS A 417 -26.70 -1.41 -3.20
C LYS A 417 -26.35 -0.35 -4.25
N LEU A 418 -27.35 0.28 -4.85
CA LEU A 418 -27.16 1.37 -5.81
C LEU A 418 -26.60 2.65 -5.12
N HIS A 419 -27.03 2.89 -3.90
CA HIS A 419 -26.56 4.02 -3.10
C HIS A 419 -25.07 3.84 -2.72
N ASP A 420 -24.69 2.63 -2.30
CA ASP A 420 -23.28 2.29 -2.00
C ASP A 420 -22.38 2.38 -3.26
N PHE A 421 -22.91 1.96 -4.40
CA PHE A 421 -22.23 2.07 -5.69
C PHE A 421 -22.00 3.53 -6.10
N ASN A 422 -23.00 4.41 -5.94
CA ASN A 422 -22.86 5.82 -6.25
C ASN A 422 -21.82 6.51 -5.35
N ARG A 423 -21.79 6.16 -4.06
CA ARG A 423 -20.79 6.67 -3.13
C ARG A 423 -19.37 6.29 -3.53
N THR A 424 -19.19 5.05 -3.97
CA THR A 424 -17.90 4.55 -4.46
C THR A 424 -17.47 5.28 -5.74
N LYS A 425 -18.41 5.53 -6.66
CA LYS A 425 -18.18 6.28 -7.90
C LYS A 425 -17.71 7.72 -7.65
N GLU A 426 -18.24 8.39 -6.61
CA GLU A 426 -17.81 9.75 -6.24
C GLU A 426 -16.37 9.77 -5.71
N GLN A 427 -15.98 8.76 -4.94
CA GLN A 427 -14.60 8.63 -4.47
C GLN A 427 -13.61 8.47 -5.64
N TYR A 428 -13.97 7.68 -6.66
CA TYR A 428 -13.12 7.49 -7.83
C TYR A 428 -13.07 8.71 -8.75
N ALA A 429 -14.16 9.48 -8.85
CA ALA A 429 -14.16 10.75 -9.56
C ALA A 429 -13.16 11.75 -8.92
N GLY A 430 -13.06 11.76 -7.59
CA GLY A 430 -12.07 12.57 -6.86
C GLY A 430 -10.63 12.20 -7.23
N LEU A 431 -10.29 10.92 -7.22
CA LEU A 431 -8.96 10.42 -7.58
C LEU A 431 -8.61 10.71 -9.06
N PHE A 432 -9.59 10.62 -9.96
CA PHE A 432 -9.39 10.97 -11.36
C PHE A 432 -9.10 12.46 -11.56
N MET A 433 -9.79 13.33 -10.81
CA MET A 433 -9.56 14.78 -10.84
C MET A 433 -8.18 15.14 -10.32
N GLU A 434 -7.69 14.44 -9.28
CA GLU A 434 -6.34 14.61 -8.75
C GLU A 434 -5.27 14.24 -9.79
N TYR A 435 -5.48 13.15 -10.52
CA TYR A 435 -4.59 12.74 -11.61
C TYR A 435 -4.58 13.76 -12.75
N CYS A 436 -5.74 14.27 -13.18
CA CYS A 436 -5.83 15.30 -14.19
C CYS A 436 -5.08 16.56 -13.77
N SER A 437 -5.21 16.96 -12.51
CA SER A 437 -4.52 18.13 -11.96
C SER A 437 -2.99 17.95 -11.98
N SER A 438 -2.50 16.77 -11.59
CA SER A 438 -1.07 16.44 -11.63
C SER A 438 -0.50 16.44 -13.04
N ALA A 439 -1.25 15.90 -14.01
CA ALA A 439 -0.85 15.90 -15.43
C ALA A 439 -0.77 17.33 -16.00
N ILE A 440 -1.76 18.19 -15.66
CA ILE A 440 -1.77 19.60 -16.05
C ILE A 440 -0.57 20.34 -15.44
N SER A 441 -0.30 20.11 -14.15
CA SER A 441 0.86 20.71 -13.47
C SER A 441 2.19 20.35 -14.15
N THR A 442 2.35 19.09 -14.57
CA THR A 442 3.54 18.64 -15.30
C THR A 442 3.70 19.35 -16.65
N LEU A 443 2.60 19.54 -17.38
CA LEU A 443 2.58 20.30 -18.63
C LEU A 443 2.90 21.80 -18.42
N GLN A 444 2.37 22.39 -17.35
CA GLN A 444 2.67 23.78 -16.98
C GLN A 444 4.14 23.96 -16.63
N HIS A 445 4.74 23.03 -15.87
CA HIS A 445 6.18 23.02 -15.57
C HIS A 445 7.03 22.91 -16.85
N TYR A 446 6.62 22.08 -17.79
CA TYR A 446 7.30 21.97 -19.07
C TYR A 446 7.21 23.28 -19.87
N GLN A 447 6.01 23.88 -19.96
CA GLN A 447 5.82 25.19 -20.59
C GLN A 447 6.65 26.29 -19.92
N GLN A 448 6.69 26.29 -18.57
CA GLN A 448 7.48 27.27 -17.80
C GLN A 448 8.98 27.11 -18.08
N SER A 449 9.47 25.86 -18.18
CA SER A 449 10.88 25.58 -18.49
C SER A 449 11.26 26.08 -19.89
N LEU A 450 10.34 25.99 -20.84
CA LEU A 450 10.52 26.56 -22.20
C LEU A 450 10.52 28.10 -22.19
N ARG A 451 9.60 28.72 -21.42
CA ARG A 451 9.55 30.18 -21.26
C ARG A 451 10.82 30.75 -20.62
N VAL A 452 11.36 30.07 -19.59
CA VAL A 452 12.61 30.46 -18.94
C VAL A 452 13.80 30.39 -19.91
N LEU A 453 13.86 29.36 -20.76
CA LEU A 453 14.87 29.21 -21.79
C LEU A 453 14.76 30.30 -22.87
N THR A 454 13.55 30.70 -23.23
CA THR A 454 13.32 31.78 -24.19
C THR A 454 13.65 33.16 -23.58
N ALA A 455 13.27 33.40 -22.32
CA ALA A 455 13.47 34.70 -21.64
C ALA A 455 14.96 34.97 -21.28
N ARG A 456 15.78 33.92 -21.11
CA ARG A 456 17.22 34.04 -20.80
C ARG A 456 18.13 34.13 -22.04
N GLY A 457 17.59 34.33 -23.23
CA GLY A 457 18.41 34.43 -24.44
C GLY A 457 19.08 33.13 -24.86
N GLY A 458 18.52 32.00 -24.48
CA GLY A 458 19.04 30.67 -24.83
C GLY A 458 19.15 30.49 -26.33
N SER A 459 20.23 29.90 -26.80
CA SER A 459 20.47 29.66 -28.22
C SER A 459 19.32 28.84 -28.83
N LYS A 460 18.98 29.11 -30.08
CA LYS A 460 17.98 28.34 -30.85
C LYS A 460 18.21 26.85 -30.80
N ALA A 461 19.48 26.41 -30.68
CA ALA A 461 19.88 25.03 -30.52
C ALA A 461 19.48 24.44 -29.16
N ALA A 462 19.53 25.21 -28.08
CA ALA A 462 19.10 24.77 -26.74
C ALA A 462 17.57 24.60 -26.67
N LEU A 463 16.83 25.47 -27.33
CA LEU A 463 15.36 25.40 -27.46
C LEU A 463 14.94 24.19 -28.31
N LEU A 464 15.59 24.00 -29.47
CA LEU A 464 15.35 22.84 -30.34
C LEU A 464 15.66 21.54 -29.61
N LYS A 465 16.80 21.43 -28.93
CA LYS A 465 17.17 20.27 -28.12
C LYS A 465 16.16 19.97 -27.01
N LYS A 466 15.57 20.99 -26.40
CA LYS A 466 14.53 20.82 -25.36
C LYS A 466 13.18 20.44 -25.97
N LEU A 467 12.84 20.93 -27.15
CA LEU A 467 11.61 20.58 -27.88
C LEU A 467 11.69 19.18 -28.50
N GLU A 468 12.89 18.76 -28.93
CA GLU A 468 13.14 17.41 -29.46
C GLU A 468 13.27 16.36 -28.36
N SER A 469 13.46 16.78 -27.11
CA SER A 469 13.55 15.87 -25.96
C SER A 469 12.20 15.22 -25.67
N THR A 470 12.13 13.93 -25.84
CA THR A 470 10.95 13.12 -25.48
C THR A 470 10.80 12.91 -23.99
N GLU A 471 11.73 13.41 -23.18
CA GLU A 471 11.88 13.10 -21.74
C GLU A 471 10.62 13.41 -20.92
N ALA A 472 9.93 14.52 -21.21
CA ALA A 472 8.67 14.87 -20.55
C ALA A 472 7.51 13.96 -21.01
N SER A 473 7.49 13.62 -22.28
CA SER A 473 6.51 12.69 -22.87
C SER A 473 6.72 11.27 -22.37
N ASP A 474 7.97 10.83 -22.32
CA ASP A 474 8.33 9.48 -21.84
C ASP A 474 8.05 9.33 -20.36
N ARG A 475 8.26 10.38 -19.57
CA ARG A 475 7.93 10.43 -18.14
C ARG A 475 6.42 10.35 -17.91
N LEU A 476 5.63 11.11 -18.66
CA LEU A 476 4.16 11.06 -18.62
C LEU A 476 3.64 9.68 -19.03
N LEU A 477 4.23 9.09 -20.07
CA LEU A 477 3.83 7.78 -20.56
C LEU A 477 4.17 6.66 -19.57
N LYS A 478 5.35 6.73 -18.98
CA LYS A 478 5.77 5.80 -17.93
C LYS A 478 4.85 5.88 -16.72
N ASN A 479 4.51 7.10 -16.32
CA ASN A 479 3.54 7.38 -15.26
C ASN A 479 2.15 6.81 -15.60
N PHE A 480 1.69 6.99 -16.83
CA PHE A 480 0.41 6.46 -17.31
C PHE A 480 0.35 4.93 -17.24
N TYR A 481 1.38 4.22 -17.75
CA TYR A 481 1.38 2.76 -17.74
C TYR A 481 1.48 2.17 -16.34
N SER A 482 2.26 2.77 -15.44
CA SER A 482 2.37 2.30 -14.08
C SER A 482 1.04 2.45 -13.33
N LYS A 483 0.31 3.58 -13.52
CA LYS A 483 -1.04 3.79 -12.96
C LYS A 483 -2.09 2.81 -13.53
N PHE A 484 -1.95 2.40 -14.79
CA PHE A 484 -2.76 1.34 -15.39
C PHE A 484 -2.45 -0.04 -14.80
N ASP A 485 -1.18 -0.43 -14.66
CA ASP A 485 -0.77 -1.72 -14.08
C ASP A 485 -1.28 -1.85 -12.62
N GLU A 486 -1.21 -0.78 -11.83
CA GLU A 486 -1.77 -0.67 -10.48
C GLU A 486 -3.27 -0.92 -10.44
N ALA A 487 -4.03 -0.22 -11.32
CA ALA A 487 -5.47 -0.36 -11.42
C ALA A 487 -5.86 -1.81 -11.77
N ILE A 488 -5.13 -2.46 -12.66
CA ILE A 488 -5.36 -3.84 -13.08
C ILE A 488 -5.13 -4.81 -11.91
N LEU A 489 -4.02 -4.71 -11.21
CA LEU A 489 -3.66 -5.67 -10.17
C LEU A 489 -4.44 -5.48 -8.85
N ASN A 490 -5.11 -4.34 -8.65
CA ASN A 490 -6.04 -4.18 -7.53
C ASN A 490 -7.39 -4.88 -7.74
N ILE A 491 -7.84 -4.98 -9.00
CA ILE A 491 -9.10 -5.70 -9.31
C ILE A 491 -8.86 -7.18 -9.43
N TYR A 492 -7.74 -7.50 -10.05
CA TYR A 492 -7.34 -8.86 -10.35
C TYR A 492 -5.95 -9.11 -9.75
N PRO A 493 -5.81 -9.28 -8.42
CA PRO A 493 -4.51 -9.50 -7.78
C PRO A 493 -3.76 -10.70 -8.36
N GLU A 494 -4.52 -11.71 -8.78
CA GLU A 494 -4.01 -12.96 -9.35
C GLU A 494 -3.94 -12.95 -10.90
N PHE A 495 -4.08 -11.78 -11.54
CA PHE A 495 -4.16 -11.70 -13.00
C PHE A 495 -2.99 -12.37 -13.71
N VAL A 496 -1.76 -12.11 -13.26
CA VAL A 496 -0.53 -12.65 -13.89
C VAL A 496 -0.44 -14.16 -13.73
N ASP A 497 -0.78 -14.66 -12.54
CA ASP A 497 -0.73 -16.09 -12.24
C ASP A 497 -1.80 -16.86 -13.04
N LYS A 498 -3.03 -16.35 -13.04
CA LYS A 498 -4.13 -16.93 -13.81
C LYS A 498 -3.87 -16.86 -15.31
N PHE A 499 -3.29 -15.76 -15.80
CA PHE A 499 -2.89 -15.63 -17.19
C PHE A 499 -1.82 -16.68 -17.56
N ASN A 500 -0.81 -16.84 -16.72
CA ASN A 500 0.25 -17.81 -16.94
C ASN A 500 -0.25 -19.27 -16.86
N ALA A 501 -1.31 -19.51 -16.09
CA ALA A 501 -1.97 -20.82 -16.03
C ALA A 501 -2.65 -21.21 -17.37
N LEU A 502 -3.01 -20.24 -18.21
CA LEU A 502 -3.57 -20.49 -19.55
C LEU A 502 -2.48 -20.80 -20.61
N LEU A 503 -1.22 -20.70 -20.25
CA LEU A 503 -0.10 -20.93 -21.15
C LEU A 503 0.52 -22.32 -20.94
N LYS A 504 1.12 -22.87 -21.99
CA LYS A 504 1.81 -24.17 -21.96
C LYS A 504 2.98 -24.14 -20.97
N PRO A 505 3.29 -25.27 -20.32
CA PRO A 505 4.45 -25.36 -19.44
C PRO A 505 5.75 -24.93 -20.17
N GLY A 506 6.50 -24.02 -19.57
CA GLY A 506 7.70 -23.44 -20.15
C GLY A 506 7.48 -22.24 -21.08
N GLU A 507 6.24 -21.89 -21.41
CA GLU A 507 5.88 -20.75 -22.26
C GLU A 507 5.27 -19.57 -21.46
N GLN A 508 5.41 -19.60 -20.15
CA GLN A 508 4.87 -18.60 -19.25
C GLN A 508 5.54 -17.23 -19.45
N VAL A 509 4.80 -16.18 -19.17
CA VAL A 509 5.31 -14.81 -19.24
C VAL A 509 6.07 -14.51 -17.95
N THR A 510 7.35 -14.23 -18.06
CA THR A 510 8.19 -13.79 -16.94
C THR A 510 8.35 -12.27 -16.99
N LEU A 511 8.16 -11.62 -15.86
CA LEU A 511 8.33 -10.18 -15.70
C LEU A 511 9.77 -9.86 -15.28
N LYS A 512 10.29 -8.72 -15.72
CA LYS A 512 11.58 -8.21 -15.26
C LYS A 512 11.44 -7.65 -13.83
N ALA A 513 12.55 -7.63 -13.09
CA ALA A 513 12.56 -7.05 -11.75
C ALA A 513 12.04 -5.60 -11.78
N GLY A 514 10.97 -5.34 -11.02
CA GLY A 514 10.32 -4.02 -10.93
C GLY A 514 9.28 -3.72 -12.03
N GLU A 515 8.96 -4.67 -12.89
CA GLU A 515 7.90 -4.55 -13.90
C GLU A 515 6.64 -5.24 -13.38
N LEU A 516 5.52 -4.51 -13.33
CA LEU A 516 4.24 -5.03 -12.85
C LEU A 516 3.50 -5.79 -13.94
N LEU A 517 3.40 -5.20 -15.12
CA LEU A 517 2.90 -5.83 -16.32
C LEU A 517 3.79 -5.43 -17.49
N ASN A 518 4.15 -6.40 -18.34
CA ASN A 518 4.78 -6.11 -19.62
C ASN A 518 3.74 -5.75 -20.69
N THR A 519 4.16 -5.38 -21.88
CA THR A 519 3.27 -4.99 -22.96
C THR A 519 2.30 -6.09 -23.37
N GLU A 520 2.72 -7.36 -23.32
CA GLU A 520 1.88 -8.51 -23.63
C GLU A 520 0.76 -8.65 -22.60
N LEU A 521 1.10 -8.58 -21.32
CA LEU A 521 0.12 -8.65 -20.23
C LEU A 521 -0.84 -7.44 -20.22
N ARG A 522 -0.35 -6.22 -20.48
CA ARG A 522 -1.21 -5.03 -20.61
C ARG A 522 -2.22 -5.17 -21.74
N LEU A 523 -1.82 -5.78 -22.86
CA LEU A 523 -2.74 -6.07 -23.96
C LEU A 523 -3.90 -6.94 -23.46
N PHE A 524 -3.60 -8.05 -22.81
CA PHE A 524 -4.63 -8.98 -22.37
C PHE A 524 -5.37 -8.50 -21.11
N ALA A 525 -4.78 -7.63 -20.35
CA ALA A 525 -5.48 -6.88 -19.31
C ALA A 525 -6.58 -5.98 -19.90
N LEU A 526 -6.30 -5.30 -21.03
CA LEU A 526 -7.32 -4.55 -21.78
C LEU A 526 -8.44 -5.45 -22.30
N VAL A 527 -8.10 -6.62 -22.86
CA VAL A 527 -9.08 -7.63 -23.28
C VAL A 527 -9.93 -8.08 -22.10
N ARG A 528 -9.34 -8.28 -20.94
CA ARG A 528 -10.03 -8.69 -19.70
C ARG A 528 -11.07 -7.66 -19.25
N ILE A 529 -10.80 -6.37 -19.40
CA ILE A 529 -11.72 -5.29 -19.05
C ILE A 529 -12.71 -4.93 -20.18
N GLY A 530 -12.73 -5.74 -21.26
CA GLY A 530 -13.68 -5.60 -22.36
C GLY A 530 -13.25 -4.65 -23.47
N ILE A 531 -11.98 -4.27 -23.53
CA ILE A 531 -11.42 -3.51 -24.66
C ILE A 531 -10.79 -4.48 -25.64
N ASP A 532 -11.60 -4.97 -26.60
CA ASP A 532 -11.17 -5.95 -27.59
C ASP A 532 -10.69 -5.35 -28.91
N ASP A 533 -11.06 -4.12 -29.17
CA ASP A 533 -10.76 -3.42 -30.41
C ASP A 533 -9.24 -3.22 -30.55
N SER A 534 -8.66 -3.84 -31.58
CA SER A 534 -7.21 -3.80 -31.81
C SER A 534 -6.70 -2.38 -32.12
N GLN A 535 -7.53 -1.47 -32.62
CA GLN A 535 -7.17 -0.08 -32.84
C GLN A 535 -7.05 0.67 -31.50
N LYS A 536 -8.02 0.45 -30.60
CA LYS A 536 -8.00 1.04 -29.25
C LYS A 536 -6.82 0.51 -28.43
N ILE A 537 -6.55 -0.79 -28.53
CA ILE A 537 -5.39 -1.43 -27.86
C ILE A 537 -4.08 -0.87 -28.42
N ALA A 538 -3.93 -0.76 -29.74
CA ALA A 538 -2.75 -0.20 -30.39
C ALA A 538 -2.51 1.27 -29.96
N ALA A 539 -3.58 2.07 -29.92
CA ALA A 539 -3.53 3.45 -29.47
C ALA A 539 -3.12 3.56 -27.99
N PHE A 540 -3.64 2.69 -27.14
CA PHE A 540 -3.30 2.65 -25.72
C PHE A 540 -1.83 2.25 -25.49
N LEU A 541 -1.38 1.18 -26.16
CA LEU A 541 -0.01 0.66 -26.05
C LEU A 541 1.02 1.45 -26.87
N ARG A 542 0.57 2.45 -27.62
CA ARG A 542 1.39 3.25 -28.54
C ARG A 542 2.24 2.39 -29.49
N CYS A 543 1.64 1.37 -30.05
CA CYS A 543 2.27 0.49 -31.03
C CYS A 543 1.43 0.40 -32.31
N SER A 544 1.97 -0.22 -33.36
CA SER A 544 1.18 -0.45 -34.57
C SER A 544 0.11 -1.51 -34.36
N ILE A 545 -0.99 -1.42 -35.11
CA ILE A 545 -2.05 -2.44 -35.08
C ILE A 545 -1.47 -3.81 -35.45
N ALA A 546 -0.52 -3.84 -36.39
CA ALA A 546 0.21 -5.06 -36.76
C ALA A 546 0.95 -5.67 -35.56
N THR A 547 1.51 -4.85 -34.69
CA THR A 547 2.16 -5.29 -33.44
C THR A 547 1.15 -5.93 -32.50
N VAL A 548 -0.05 -5.38 -32.37
CA VAL A 548 -1.14 -5.97 -31.56
C VAL A 548 -1.52 -7.36 -32.08
N TYR A 549 -1.69 -7.50 -33.38
CA TYR A 549 -1.97 -8.79 -34.00
C TYR A 549 -0.83 -9.79 -33.79
N THR A 550 0.40 -9.33 -33.86
CA THR A 550 1.59 -10.17 -33.60
C THR A 550 1.58 -10.69 -32.16
N TYR A 551 1.31 -9.84 -31.19
CA TYR A 551 1.21 -10.24 -29.79
C TYR A 551 0.05 -11.21 -29.55
N ARG A 552 -1.15 -10.93 -30.09
CA ARG A 552 -2.30 -11.84 -30.01
C ARG A 552 -1.97 -13.21 -30.60
N SER A 553 -1.43 -13.24 -31.83
CA SER A 553 -1.07 -14.49 -32.50
C SER A 553 0.02 -15.26 -31.77
N LYS A 554 1.03 -14.55 -31.27
CA LYS A 554 2.14 -15.13 -30.49
C LYS A 554 1.59 -15.79 -29.21
N MET A 555 0.76 -15.08 -28.45
CA MET A 555 0.25 -15.58 -27.18
C MET A 555 -0.78 -16.71 -27.40
N ARG A 556 -1.60 -16.63 -28.42
CA ARG A 556 -2.52 -17.69 -28.79
C ARG A 556 -1.80 -19.01 -29.11
N LYS A 557 -0.63 -18.96 -29.77
CA LYS A 557 0.20 -20.16 -30.02
C LYS A 557 0.79 -20.77 -28.74
N ARG A 558 1.04 -19.95 -27.75
CA ARG A 558 1.56 -20.36 -26.44
C ARG A 558 0.48 -20.85 -25.49
N ALA A 559 -0.78 -20.58 -25.78
CA ALA A 559 -1.92 -20.96 -24.97
C ALA A 559 -2.18 -22.47 -24.97
N LEU A 560 -2.73 -22.97 -23.88
CA LEU A 560 -3.22 -24.35 -23.76
C LEU A 560 -4.36 -24.60 -24.74
N HIS A 561 -5.30 -23.64 -24.85
CA HIS A 561 -6.46 -23.68 -25.76
C HIS A 561 -6.41 -22.47 -26.71
N PRO A 562 -5.72 -22.57 -27.87
CA PRO A 562 -5.49 -21.42 -28.75
C PRO A 562 -6.75 -20.72 -29.24
N ASP A 563 -7.83 -21.45 -29.49
CA ASP A 563 -9.07 -20.90 -30.05
C ASP A 563 -9.94 -20.22 -28.96
N GLU A 564 -9.83 -20.65 -27.71
CA GLU A 564 -10.61 -20.14 -26.59
C GLU A 564 -9.83 -19.15 -25.71
N PHE A 565 -8.56 -18.95 -25.98
CA PHE A 565 -7.63 -18.20 -25.13
C PHE A 565 -8.14 -16.81 -24.73
N GLU A 566 -8.61 -16.02 -25.69
CA GLU A 566 -9.12 -14.68 -25.38
C GLU A 566 -10.50 -14.72 -24.66
N HIS A 567 -11.26 -15.78 -24.87
CA HIS A 567 -12.50 -16.01 -24.15
C HIS A 567 -12.24 -16.37 -22.70
N GLU A 568 -11.30 -17.27 -22.45
CA GLU A 568 -10.86 -17.66 -21.11
C GLU A 568 -10.33 -16.44 -20.32
N ILE A 569 -9.57 -15.57 -20.98
CA ILE A 569 -9.08 -14.32 -20.38
C ILE A 569 -10.25 -13.40 -19.97
N ARG A 570 -11.28 -13.27 -20.78
CA ARG A 570 -12.45 -12.44 -20.44
C ARG A 570 -13.23 -12.97 -19.24
N GLN A 571 -13.20 -14.28 -19.03
CA GLN A 571 -13.91 -14.95 -17.93
C GLN A 571 -13.07 -15.14 -16.67
N MET A 572 -11.78 -14.82 -16.68
CA MET A 572 -10.94 -14.88 -15.48
C MET A 572 -11.58 -14.09 -14.34
N GLY A 573 -12.03 -14.80 -13.30
CA GLY A 573 -12.62 -14.24 -12.08
C GLY A 573 -11.58 -13.72 -11.12
#